data_7f9d835858a235512acad851e1dc2f87
#
_entry.id   7f9d835858a235512acad851e1dc2f87
#
_cell.length_a   1.000
_cell.length_b   1.000
_cell.length_c   1.000
_cell.angle_alpha   90.00
_cell.angle_beta   90.00
_cell.angle_gamma   90.00
#
_symmetry.space_group_name_H-M   'P 1'
#
loop_
_entity.id
_entity.type
_entity.pdbx_description
1 polymer ?
#
loop_
_entity_poly.entity_id
_entity_poly.type
_entity_poly.pdbx_seq_one_letter_code
_entity_poly.pdbx_strand_id
1 'polypeptide(L)'
;MKDLPRLYCIIDPSFFTTTPELVDFAGQMVAGGCTLLQYRNKSGDARVMLEQARALRHLSRAGTPAPHLRLIMNDRADLCLASEFDGVHVGQDDLSPESVRSIIGAERWLGVSTHNPEQLREADLTSADYLAIGPVFVTSSKAKPDPVVGLEGVRRARQLTRKPLVAIGGITRANAASVIDAGADSVAVISDLLREPRKSAEEFFRVLR
;
A
#
# COMPACT_ATOMS: atom_id res chain seq x y z
N MET A 1 9.29 -14.99 -6.71
CA MET A 1 8.21 -14.31 -5.98
C MET A 1 8.75 -12.96 -5.53
N LYS A 2 8.00 -11.87 -5.69
CA LYS A 2 8.45 -10.52 -5.30
C LYS A 2 8.51 -10.46 -3.77
N ASP A 3 9.62 -10.02 -3.20
CA ASP A 3 9.81 -9.92 -1.76
C ASP A 3 9.06 -8.68 -1.23
N LEU A 4 7.99 -8.91 -0.45
CA LEU A 4 7.13 -7.85 0.07
C LEU A 4 7.65 -7.40 1.45
N PRO A 5 8.00 -6.11 1.64
CA PRO A 5 8.40 -5.60 2.95
C PRO A 5 7.30 -5.78 4.00
N ARG A 6 7.68 -6.03 5.27
CA ARG A 6 6.73 -6.18 6.40
C ARG A 6 5.85 -4.96 6.62
N LEU A 7 6.35 -3.76 6.34
CA LEU A 7 5.62 -2.50 6.44
C LEU A 7 5.36 -1.92 5.05
N TYR A 8 4.11 -1.67 4.74
CA TYR A 8 3.62 -1.00 3.55
C TYR A 8 3.02 0.35 3.96
N CYS A 9 3.77 1.42 3.77
CA CYS A 9 3.31 2.76 4.09
C CYS A 9 2.35 3.27 3.02
N ILE A 10 1.22 3.87 3.42
CA ILE A 10 0.29 4.53 2.49
C ILE A 10 0.22 6.02 2.84
N ILE A 11 0.45 6.86 1.84
CA ILE A 11 0.36 8.31 1.97
C ILE A 11 -0.89 8.81 1.21
N ASP A 12 -1.75 9.54 1.93
CA ASP A 12 -2.93 10.17 1.36
C ASP A 12 -2.75 11.69 1.42
N PRO A 13 -2.74 12.38 0.26
CA PRO A 13 -2.54 13.82 0.20
C PRO A 13 -3.57 14.64 0.94
N SER A 14 -4.74 14.10 1.25
CA SER A 14 -5.78 14.81 2.00
C SER A 14 -5.36 15.24 3.41
N PHE A 15 -4.26 14.68 3.93
CA PHE A 15 -3.68 15.07 5.23
C PHE A 15 -2.65 16.21 5.14
N PHE A 16 -2.35 16.72 3.94
CA PHE A 16 -1.33 17.74 3.71
C PHE A 16 -1.90 18.90 2.91
N THR A 17 -1.40 20.10 3.17
CA THR A 17 -1.83 21.31 2.47
C THR A 17 -1.02 21.56 1.19
N THR A 18 0.22 21.10 1.16
CA THR A 18 1.14 21.36 0.04
C THR A 18 1.91 20.10 -0.39
N THR A 19 2.35 20.08 -1.65
CA THR A 19 3.24 19.03 -2.17
C THR A 19 4.57 18.91 -1.40
N PRO A 20 5.25 20.01 -1.00
CA PRO A 20 6.43 19.90 -0.14
C PRO A 20 6.19 19.20 1.19
N GLU A 21 5.10 19.47 1.89
CA GLU A 21 4.74 18.76 3.14
C GLU A 21 4.54 17.25 2.91
N LEU A 22 3.86 16.89 1.82
CA LEU A 22 3.67 15.49 1.41
C LEU A 22 5.02 14.78 1.19
N VAL A 23 5.96 15.45 0.49
CA VAL A 23 7.29 14.89 0.18
C VAL A 23 8.16 14.79 1.42
N ASP A 24 8.13 15.82 2.31
CA ASP A 24 8.85 15.77 3.59
C ASP A 24 8.36 14.60 4.46
N PHE A 25 7.05 14.43 4.58
CA PHE A 25 6.45 13.31 5.30
C PHE A 25 6.91 11.95 4.73
N ALA A 26 6.90 11.79 3.40
CA ALA A 26 7.40 10.59 2.76
C ALA A 26 8.90 10.38 3.03
N GLY A 27 9.70 11.45 2.98
CA GLY A 27 11.12 11.43 3.31
C GLY A 27 11.40 10.99 4.75
N GLN A 28 10.59 11.44 5.70
CA GLN A 28 10.70 11.01 7.09
C GLN A 28 10.37 9.52 7.28
N MET A 29 9.33 8.99 6.60
CA MET A 29 9.03 7.56 6.62
C MET A 29 10.18 6.72 6.05
N VAL A 30 10.78 7.18 4.95
CA VAL A 30 11.95 6.56 4.33
C VAL A 30 13.14 6.58 5.28
N ALA A 31 13.41 7.71 5.94
CA ALA A 31 14.46 7.81 6.96
C ALA A 31 14.21 6.88 8.16
N GLY A 32 12.96 6.50 8.42
CA GLY A 32 12.55 5.48 9.41
C GLY A 32 12.63 4.05 8.89
N GLY A 33 13.09 3.82 7.65
CA GLY A 33 13.30 2.49 7.06
C GLY A 33 12.22 2.03 6.09
N CYS A 34 11.21 2.85 5.75
CA CYS A 34 10.18 2.49 4.77
C CYS A 34 10.81 2.28 3.39
N THR A 35 10.55 1.12 2.78
CA THR A 35 11.03 0.74 1.43
C THR A 35 9.88 0.45 0.45
N LEU A 36 8.63 0.51 0.90
CA LEU A 36 7.43 0.34 0.09
C LEU A 36 6.40 1.40 0.48
N LEU A 37 6.05 2.28 -0.47
CA LEU A 37 5.13 3.38 -0.26
C LEU A 37 4.06 3.41 -1.35
N GLN A 38 2.79 3.51 -0.96
CA GLN A 38 1.69 3.77 -1.88
C GLN A 38 1.27 5.23 -1.79
N TYR A 39 1.18 5.88 -2.94
CA TYR A 39 0.53 7.17 -3.09
C TYR A 39 -0.94 6.97 -3.44
N ARG A 40 -1.83 7.38 -2.53
CA ARG A 40 -3.27 7.22 -2.63
C ARG A 40 -3.96 8.57 -2.62
N ASN A 41 -4.29 9.10 -3.80
CA ASN A 41 -5.04 10.35 -3.96
C ASN A 41 -6.40 10.07 -4.61
N LYS A 42 -7.47 10.44 -3.92
CA LYS A 42 -8.87 10.27 -4.38
C LYS A 42 -9.51 11.61 -4.82
N SER A 43 -8.72 12.68 -5.02
CA SER A 43 -9.24 14.00 -5.43
C SER A 43 -9.77 14.02 -6.88
N GLY A 44 -9.29 13.11 -7.73
CA GLY A 44 -9.66 13.06 -9.16
C GLY A 44 -8.89 14.04 -10.05
N ASP A 45 -8.09 14.97 -9.53
CA ASP A 45 -7.28 15.89 -10.31
C ASP A 45 -5.97 15.22 -10.79
N ALA A 46 -5.98 14.74 -12.03
CA ALA A 46 -4.86 14.02 -12.62
C ALA A 46 -3.58 14.87 -12.75
N ARG A 47 -3.70 16.19 -12.91
CA ARG A 47 -2.53 17.09 -13.00
C ARG A 47 -1.84 17.19 -11.65
N VAL A 48 -2.59 17.45 -10.59
CA VAL A 48 -2.07 17.49 -9.21
C VAL A 48 -1.50 16.13 -8.81
N MET A 49 -2.20 15.05 -9.13
CA MET A 49 -1.72 13.69 -8.86
C MET A 49 -0.38 13.40 -9.54
N LEU A 50 -0.23 13.77 -10.81
CA LEU A 50 1.02 13.57 -11.55
C LEU A 50 2.18 14.41 -11.00
N GLU A 51 1.92 15.67 -10.63
CA GLU A 51 2.89 16.54 -9.99
C GLU A 51 3.41 15.95 -8.68
N GLN A 52 2.49 15.57 -7.79
CA GLN A 52 2.83 14.95 -6.50
C GLN A 52 3.57 13.61 -6.67
N ALA A 53 3.12 12.77 -7.60
CA ALA A 53 3.77 11.50 -7.89
C ALA A 53 5.22 11.70 -8.39
N ARG A 54 5.45 12.64 -9.29
CA ARG A 54 6.80 12.98 -9.76
C ARG A 54 7.69 13.52 -8.64
N ALA A 55 7.13 14.33 -7.75
CA ALA A 55 7.86 14.82 -6.58
C ALA A 55 8.26 13.68 -5.65
N LEU A 56 7.37 12.72 -5.38
CA LEU A 56 7.68 11.52 -4.60
C LEU A 56 8.73 10.63 -5.31
N ARG A 57 8.68 10.51 -6.64
CA ARG A 57 9.66 9.72 -7.40
C ARG A 57 11.09 10.22 -7.22
N HIS A 58 11.30 11.49 -6.95
CA HIS A 58 12.63 12.02 -6.67
C HIS A 58 13.27 11.40 -5.41
N LEU A 59 12.49 10.90 -4.43
CA LEU A 59 13.02 10.24 -3.23
C LEU A 59 13.70 8.91 -3.51
N SER A 60 13.38 8.24 -4.63
CA SER A 60 13.86 6.89 -4.98
C SER A 60 14.89 6.86 -6.11
N ARG A 61 15.38 8.02 -6.57
CA ARG A 61 16.38 8.08 -7.64
C ARG A 61 17.79 7.76 -7.12
N ALA A 62 18.66 7.30 -8.04
CA ALA A 62 20.06 7.07 -7.72
C ALA A 62 20.72 8.34 -7.14
N GLY A 63 21.49 8.18 -6.07
CA GLY A 63 22.12 9.30 -5.33
C GLY A 63 21.21 9.96 -4.29
N THR A 64 19.97 9.47 -4.10
CA THR A 64 19.07 9.90 -3.03
C THR A 64 19.18 8.97 -1.80
N PRO A 65 18.62 9.38 -0.63
CA PRO A 65 18.66 8.56 0.58
C PRO A 65 17.97 7.19 0.46
N ALA A 66 17.11 6.97 -0.55
CA ALA A 66 16.31 5.77 -0.69
C ALA A 66 16.28 5.19 -2.12
N PRO A 67 17.39 4.77 -2.68
CA PRO A 67 17.44 4.21 -4.05
C PRO A 67 16.64 2.91 -4.20
N HIS A 68 16.26 2.27 -3.10
CA HIS A 68 15.47 1.02 -3.07
C HIS A 68 13.99 1.23 -2.72
N LEU A 69 13.54 2.46 -2.55
CA LEU A 69 12.13 2.77 -2.30
C LEU A 69 11.29 2.39 -3.52
N ARG A 70 10.30 1.52 -3.31
CA ARG A 70 9.28 1.18 -4.30
C ARG A 70 8.06 2.05 -4.12
N LEU A 71 7.58 2.61 -5.21
CA LEU A 71 6.43 3.49 -5.26
C LEU A 71 5.27 2.82 -5.99
N ILE A 72 4.14 2.70 -5.32
CA ILE A 72 2.91 2.10 -5.84
C ILE A 72 1.87 3.20 -6.05
N MET A 73 1.29 3.26 -7.24
CA MET A 73 0.19 4.15 -7.56
C MET A 73 -1.14 3.50 -7.18
N ASN A 74 -2.01 4.22 -6.49
CA ASN A 74 -3.37 3.74 -6.25
C ASN A 74 -4.26 3.97 -7.48
N ASP A 75 -4.96 2.95 -7.97
CA ASP A 75 -5.95 2.89 -9.05
C ASP A 75 -5.46 3.28 -10.47
N ARG A 76 -4.62 4.27 -10.60
CA ARG A 76 -4.30 4.97 -11.86
C ARG A 76 -3.08 4.38 -12.59
N ALA A 77 -3.32 3.39 -13.44
CA ALA A 77 -2.27 2.75 -14.27
C ALA A 77 -1.58 3.73 -15.22
N ASP A 78 -2.32 4.69 -15.77
CA ASP A 78 -1.81 5.75 -16.64
C ASP A 78 -0.83 6.67 -15.90
N LEU A 79 -1.17 7.10 -14.69
CA LEU A 79 -0.29 7.94 -13.87
C LEU A 79 0.92 7.15 -13.32
N CYS A 80 0.77 5.85 -13.06
CA CYS A 80 1.90 4.98 -12.74
C CYS A 80 2.97 5.02 -13.82
N LEU A 81 2.58 4.90 -15.10
CA LEU A 81 3.51 4.99 -16.22
C LEU A 81 4.10 6.40 -16.36
N ALA A 82 3.25 7.44 -16.30
CA ALA A 82 3.66 8.83 -16.49
C ALA A 82 4.59 9.36 -15.38
N SER A 83 4.56 8.75 -14.19
CA SER A 83 5.44 9.08 -13.05
C SER A 83 6.56 8.06 -12.82
N GLU A 84 6.67 7.03 -13.68
CA GLU A 84 7.66 5.95 -13.57
C GLU A 84 7.57 5.17 -12.24
N PHE A 85 6.36 5.04 -11.66
CA PHE A 85 6.17 4.25 -10.45
C PHE A 85 6.38 2.75 -10.70
N ASP A 86 6.69 2.03 -9.64
CA ASP A 86 7.10 0.62 -9.68
C ASP A 86 5.91 -0.34 -9.70
N GLY A 87 4.68 0.17 -9.55
CA GLY A 87 3.47 -0.65 -9.60
C GLY A 87 2.18 0.10 -9.37
N VAL A 88 1.09 -0.66 -9.44
CA VAL A 88 -0.29 -0.17 -9.23
C VAL A 88 -0.98 -1.06 -8.20
N HIS A 89 -1.83 -0.46 -7.38
CA HIS A 89 -2.75 -1.17 -6.50
C HIS A 89 -4.19 -0.79 -6.85
N VAL A 90 -5.05 -1.77 -7.11
CA VAL A 90 -6.46 -1.56 -7.49
C VAL A 90 -7.43 -2.20 -6.52
N GLY A 91 -8.61 -1.60 -6.38
CA GLY A 91 -9.76 -2.13 -5.66
C GLY A 91 -10.75 -2.86 -6.56
N GLN A 92 -11.92 -3.22 -5.98
CA GLN A 92 -12.95 -4.00 -6.65
C GLN A 92 -13.73 -3.20 -7.71
N ASP A 93 -13.79 -1.88 -7.56
CA ASP A 93 -14.53 -0.96 -8.44
C ASP A 93 -13.63 -0.29 -9.50
N ASP A 94 -12.33 -0.63 -9.51
CA ASP A 94 -11.34 -0.09 -10.44
C ASP A 94 -11.21 -0.96 -11.71
N LEU A 95 -10.23 -0.67 -12.56
CA LEU A 95 -9.92 -1.52 -13.71
C LEU A 95 -9.55 -2.94 -13.27
N SER A 96 -9.97 -3.94 -14.05
CA SER A 96 -9.62 -5.33 -13.77
C SER A 96 -8.10 -5.53 -13.72
N PRO A 97 -7.61 -6.48 -12.91
CA PRO A 97 -6.17 -6.78 -12.83
C PRO A 97 -5.54 -7.08 -14.20
N GLU A 98 -6.24 -7.78 -15.07
CA GLU A 98 -5.77 -8.11 -16.43
C GLU A 98 -5.67 -6.86 -17.32
N SER A 99 -6.64 -5.93 -17.22
CA SER A 99 -6.58 -4.64 -17.92
C SER A 99 -5.42 -3.80 -17.44
N VAL A 100 -5.23 -3.72 -16.11
CA VAL A 100 -4.08 -3.01 -15.52
C VAL A 100 -2.77 -3.65 -15.94
N ARG A 101 -2.66 -4.98 -15.91
CA ARG A 101 -1.47 -5.72 -16.32
C ARG A 101 -1.11 -5.44 -17.78
N SER A 102 -2.09 -5.37 -18.67
CA SER A 102 -1.86 -5.03 -20.08
C SER A 102 -1.29 -3.62 -20.27
N ILE A 103 -1.65 -2.67 -19.39
CA ILE A 103 -1.16 -1.29 -19.42
C ILE A 103 0.26 -1.20 -18.82
N ILE A 104 0.48 -1.75 -17.63
CA ILE A 104 1.73 -1.53 -16.89
C ILE A 104 2.85 -2.50 -17.26
N GLY A 105 2.55 -3.57 -18.02
CA GLY A 105 3.50 -4.63 -18.40
C GLY A 105 3.79 -5.62 -17.26
N ALA A 106 4.63 -6.63 -17.53
CA ALA A 106 4.91 -7.74 -16.61
C ALA A 106 5.84 -7.37 -15.44
N GLU A 107 6.68 -6.36 -15.61
CA GLU A 107 7.74 -6.03 -14.65
C GLU A 107 7.24 -5.25 -13.43
N ARG A 108 6.23 -4.41 -13.62
CA ARG A 108 5.67 -3.59 -12.53
C ARG A 108 4.80 -4.42 -11.59
N TRP A 109 4.75 -4.01 -10.35
CA TRP A 109 3.94 -4.66 -9.32
C TRP A 109 2.46 -4.34 -9.51
N LEU A 110 1.63 -5.37 -9.34
CA LEU A 110 0.18 -5.25 -9.33
C LEU A 110 -0.37 -5.82 -8.03
N GLY A 111 -1.01 -4.97 -7.23
CA GLY A 111 -1.73 -5.37 -6.03
C GLY A 111 -3.23 -5.29 -6.22
N VAL A 112 -3.97 -6.15 -5.54
CA VAL A 112 -5.46 -6.18 -5.58
C VAL A 112 -6.01 -6.20 -4.17
N SER A 113 -6.92 -5.26 -3.85
CA SER A 113 -7.69 -5.24 -2.60
C SER A 113 -8.83 -6.25 -2.63
N THR A 114 -9.02 -6.95 -1.51
CA THR A 114 -10.14 -7.87 -1.28
C THR A 114 -10.75 -7.65 0.11
N HIS A 115 -12.03 -8.00 0.29
CA HIS A 115 -12.77 -7.75 1.52
C HIS A 115 -13.47 -9.00 2.08
N ASN A 116 -13.44 -10.08 1.33
CA ASN A 116 -14.06 -11.37 1.69
C ASN A 116 -13.35 -12.54 0.98
N PRO A 117 -13.65 -13.80 1.37
CA PRO A 117 -13.02 -14.98 0.79
C PRO A 117 -13.29 -15.18 -0.71
N GLU A 118 -14.45 -14.77 -1.19
CA GLU A 118 -14.86 -14.90 -2.60
C GLU A 118 -13.98 -14.04 -3.48
N GLN A 119 -13.89 -12.74 -3.18
CA GLN A 119 -13.01 -11.79 -3.88
C GLN A 119 -11.53 -12.23 -3.82
N LEU A 120 -11.10 -12.81 -2.69
CA LEU A 120 -9.71 -13.28 -2.55
C LEU A 120 -9.43 -14.46 -3.50
N ARG A 121 -10.34 -15.43 -3.62
CA ARG A 121 -10.17 -16.55 -4.56
C ARG A 121 -10.14 -16.08 -6.01
N GLU A 122 -11.02 -15.14 -6.37
CA GLU A 122 -11.03 -14.54 -7.70
C GLU A 122 -9.71 -13.80 -7.99
N ALA A 123 -9.26 -12.96 -7.05
CA ALA A 123 -8.00 -12.23 -7.18
C ALA A 123 -6.75 -13.15 -7.22
N ASP A 124 -6.79 -14.30 -6.54
CA ASP A 124 -5.69 -15.28 -6.57
C ASP A 124 -5.46 -15.88 -7.96
N LEU A 125 -6.52 -15.98 -8.77
CA LEU A 125 -6.46 -16.49 -10.15
C LEU A 125 -5.96 -15.45 -11.15
N THR A 126 -5.85 -14.17 -10.76
CA THR A 126 -5.44 -13.07 -11.63
C THR A 126 -3.92 -12.94 -11.75
N SER A 127 -3.47 -12.02 -12.60
CA SER A 127 -2.06 -11.64 -12.76
C SER A 127 -1.51 -10.77 -11.61
N ALA A 128 -2.25 -10.60 -10.50
CA ALA A 128 -1.78 -9.86 -9.33
C ALA A 128 -0.52 -10.48 -8.72
N ASP A 129 0.43 -9.62 -8.34
CA ASP A 129 1.68 -10.02 -7.67
C ASP A 129 1.49 -10.19 -6.16
N TYR A 130 0.56 -9.45 -5.55
CA TYR A 130 0.18 -9.55 -4.14
C TYR A 130 -1.30 -9.20 -3.96
N LEU A 131 -1.88 -9.72 -2.87
CA LEU A 131 -3.29 -9.47 -2.51
C LEU A 131 -3.36 -8.73 -1.19
N ALA A 132 -4.37 -7.87 -1.04
CA ALA A 132 -4.64 -7.20 0.23
C ALA A 132 -6.00 -7.62 0.78
N ILE A 133 -6.07 -7.88 2.08
CA ILE A 133 -7.28 -8.22 2.82
C ILE A 133 -7.60 -7.16 3.88
N GLY A 134 -8.83 -6.72 3.97
CA GLY A 134 -9.26 -5.78 4.99
C GLY A 134 -10.66 -5.21 4.76
N PRO A 135 -11.13 -4.40 5.75
CA PRO A 135 -10.38 -3.92 6.91
C PRO A 135 -10.26 -4.96 8.02
N VAL A 136 -9.05 -5.10 8.63
CA VAL A 136 -8.84 -6.04 9.74
C VAL A 136 -9.47 -5.54 11.03
N PHE A 137 -9.38 -4.25 11.29
CA PHE A 137 -9.99 -3.58 12.44
C PHE A 137 -10.81 -2.37 11.96
N VAL A 138 -11.61 -1.82 12.85
CA VAL A 138 -12.37 -0.59 12.58
C VAL A 138 -11.43 0.53 12.13
N THR A 139 -11.81 1.23 11.07
CA THR A 139 -11.00 2.31 10.48
C THR A 139 -11.88 3.45 10.01
N SER A 140 -11.37 4.67 10.08
CA SER A 140 -11.98 5.90 9.55
C SER A 140 -11.35 6.37 8.23
N SER A 141 -10.34 5.65 7.70
CA SER A 141 -9.61 6.06 6.50
C SER A 141 -10.39 5.87 5.19
N LYS A 142 -11.57 5.24 5.24
CA LYS A 142 -12.49 5.04 4.10
C LYS A 142 -13.88 5.52 4.52
N ALA A 143 -14.52 6.36 3.71
CA ALA A 143 -15.83 6.97 4.03
C ALA A 143 -16.94 5.91 4.18
N LYS A 144 -16.86 4.81 3.43
CA LYS A 144 -17.74 3.63 3.55
C LYS A 144 -16.86 2.41 3.71
N PRO A 145 -16.46 2.04 4.94
CA PRO A 145 -15.63 0.87 5.15
C PRO A 145 -16.45 -0.40 4.93
N ASP A 146 -15.80 -1.40 4.35
CA ASP A 146 -16.33 -2.76 4.27
C ASP A 146 -16.42 -3.39 5.67
N PRO A 147 -17.17 -4.50 5.84
CA PRO A 147 -17.22 -5.22 7.11
C PRO A 147 -15.83 -5.63 7.61
N VAL A 148 -15.60 -5.49 8.90
CA VAL A 148 -14.34 -5.88 9.54
C VAL A 148 -14.13 -7.39 9.44
N VAL A 149 -13.00 -7.82 8.87
CA VAL A 149 -12.67 -9.26 8.71
C VAL A 149 -12.01 -9.86 9.95
N GLY A 150 -11.39 -9.05 10.79
CA GLY A 150 -10.68 -9.49 11.99
C GLY A 150 -9.44 -10.34 11.70
N LEU A 151 -8.75 -10.78 12.75
CA LEU A 151 -7.59 -11.67 12.63
C LEU A 151 -7.98 -13.03 12.05
N GLU A 152 -9.19 -13.51 12.31
CA GLU A 152 -9.68 -14.76 11.74
C GLU A 152 -9.85 -14.66 10.22
N GLY A 153 -10.31 -13.50 9.72
CA GLY A 153 -10.34 -13.24 8.27
C GLY A 153 -8.96 -13.28 7.64
N VAL A 154 -7.93 -12.76 8.33
CA VAL A 154 -6.52 -12.86 7.86
C VAL A 154 -6.06 -14.32 7.80
N ARG A 155 -6.33 -15.13 8.84
CA ARG A 155 -5.99 -16.57 8.84
C ARG A 155 -6.65 -17.33 7.69
N ARG A 156 -7.94 -17.06 7.45
CA ARG A 156 -8.69 -17.66 6.31
C ARG A 156 -8.13 -17.21 4.98
N ALA A 157 -7.81 -15.93 4.85
CA ALA A 157 -7.18 -15.39 3.65
C ALA A 157 -5.86 -16.11 3.35
N ARG A 158 -4.99 -16.30 4.36
CA ARG A 158 -3.72 -17.02 4.20
C ARG A 158 -3.90 -18.46 3.71
N GLN A 159 -4.96 -19.14 4.11
CA GLN A 159 -5.26 -20.50 3.65
C GLN A 159 -5.71 -20.57 2.18
N LEU A 160 -6.25 -19.47 1.64
CA LEU A 160 -6.80 -19.39 0.29
C LEU A 160 -5.80 -18.97 -0.78
N THR A 161 -4.66 -18.36 -0.41
CA THR A 161 -3.67 -17.89 -1.36
C THR A 161 -2.25 -18.24 -0.91
N ARG A 162 -1.35 -18.41 -1.87
CA ARG A 162 0.10 -18.47 -1.67
C ARG A 162 0.80 -17.19 -2.11
N LYS A 163 0.07 -16.26 -2.74
CA LYS A 163 0.61 -14.96 -3.08
C LYS A 163 0.95 -14.17 -1.81
N PRO A 164 1.88 -13.20 -1.87
CA PRO A 164 2.12 -12.27 -0.77
C PRO A 164 0.83 -11.61 -0.33
N LEU A 165 0.55 -11.64 0.99
CA LEU A 165 -0.69 -11.17 1.59
C LEU A 165 -0.44 -9.92 2.43
N VAL A 166 -1.06 -8.82 2.05
CA VAL A 166 -1.07 -7.56 2.80
C VAL A 166 -2.34 -7.49 3.63
N ALA A 167 -2.24 -7.16 4.91
CA ALA A 167 -3.39 -6.83 5.73
C ALA A 167 -3.50 -5.30 5.91
N ILE A 168 -4.73 -4.77 5.85
CA ILE A 168 -5.00 -3.34 5.94
C ILE A 168 -6.25 -3.05 6.78
N GLY A 169 -6.31 -1.85 7.34
CA GLY A 169 -7.47 -1.31 8.06
C GLY A 169 -7.34 -1.36 9.57
N GLY A 170 -7.23 -0.19 10.20
CA GLY A 170 -7.14 0.00 11.64
C GLY A 170 -5.88 -0.60 12.28
N ILE A 171 -4.84 -0.85 11.49
CA ILE A 171 -3.58 -1.42 11.98
C ILE A 171 -2.71 -0.32 12.59
N THR A 172 -2.20 -0.59 13.78
CA THR A 172 -1.35 0.27 14.59
C THR A 172 -0.13 -0.52 15.08
N ARG A 173 0.87 0.18 15.63
CA ARG A 173 2.04 -0.46 16.28
C ARG A 173 1.65 -1.44 17.39
N ALA A 174 0.51 -1.21 18.06
CA ALA A 174 0.04 -2.06 19.16
C ALA A 174 -0.55 -3.40 18.69
N ASN A 175 -1.09 -3.47 17.46
CA ASN A 175 -1.76 -4.67 16.96
C ASN A 175 -1.09 -5.31 15.72
N ALA A 176 -0.08 -4.68 15.14
CA ALA A 176 0.57 -5.14 13.91
C ALA A 176 1.19 -6.53 14.03
N ALA A 177 1.83 -6.86 15.15
CA ALA A 177 2.43 -8.18 15.38
C ALA A 177 1.38 -9.29 15.29
N SER A 178 0.20 -9.12 15.90
CA SER A 178 -0.88 -10.11 15.86
C SER A 178 -1.43 -10.33 14.44
N VAL A 179 -1.33 -9.33 13.56
CA VAL A 179 -1.74 -9.45 12.16
C VAL A 179 -0.74 -10.30 11.36
N ILE A 180 0.55 -10.12 11.61
CA ILE A 180 1.59 -10.98 11.03
C ILE A 180 1.45 -12.42 11.55
N ASP A 181 1.25 -12.61 12.84
CA ASP A 181 1.02 -13.92 13.45
C ASP A 181 -0.23 -14.61 12.90
N ALA A 182 -1.21 -13.84 12.44
CA ALA A 182 -2.40 -14.37 11.76
C ALA A 182 -2.12 -14.82 10.31
N GLY A 183 -0.93 -14.56 9.76
CA GLY A 183 -0.49 -15.06 8.45
C GLY A 183 -0.34 -13.99 7.35
N ALA A 184 -0.44 -12.70 7.67
CA ALA A 184 -0.10 -11.66 6.73
C ALA A 184 1.43 -11.57 6.53
N ASP A 185 1.88 -11.33 5.30
CA ASP A 185 3.29 -11.08 4.99
C ASP A 185 3.68 -9.62 5.25
N SER A 186 2.72 -8.71 5.14
CA SER A 186 2.90 -7.26 5.29
C SER A 186 1.67 -6.61 5.89
N VAL A 187 1.87 -5.49 6.58
CA VAL A 187 0.80 -4.63 7.09
C VAL A 187 0.82 -3.28 6.37
N ALA A 188 -0.34 -2.85 5.85
CA ALA A 188 -0.50 -1.53 5.24
C ALA A 188 -1.06 -0.53 6.27
N VAL A 189 -0.40 0.61 6.41
CA VAL A 189 -0.69 1.59 7.45
C VAL A 189 -0.79 3.01 6.87
N ILE A 190 -1.80 3.77 7.33
CA ILE A 190 -2.01 5.19 7.01
C ILE A 190 -1.88 6.02 8.29
N SER A 191 -2.88 5.98 9.15
CA SER A 191 -3.09 6.94 10.23
C SER A 191 -2.07 6.88 11.36
N ASP A 192 -1.57 5.69 11.70
CA ASP A 192 -0.59 5.54 12.80
C ASP A 192 0.83 6.05 12.43
N LEU A 193 1.03 6.44 11.17
CA LEU A 193 2.27 7.06 10.68
C LEU A 193 2.24 8.61 10.75
N LEU A 194 1.05 9.23 10.90
CA LEU A 194 0.87 10.68 10.67
C LEU A 194 1.54 11.58 11.70
N ARG A 195 1.64 11.19 12.99
CA ARG A 195 2.12 12.09 14.05
C ARG A 195 3.63 12.25 14.08
N GLU A 196 4.37 11.16 13.99
CA GLU A 196 5.83 11.12 14.07
C GLU A 196 6.34 10.11 13.02
N PRO A 197 6.30 10.46 11.71
CA PRO A 197 6.42 9.48 10.63
C PRO A 197 7.70 8.64 10.69
N ARG A 198 8.85 9.27 10.93
CA ARG A 198 10.12 8.56 11.08
C ARG A 198 10.11 7.58 12.27
N LYS A 199 9.76 8.07 13.44
CA LYS A 199 9.74 7.28 14.67
C LYS A 199 8.70 6.16 14.58
N SER A 200 7.52 6.46 14.04
CA SER A 200 6.46 5.47 13.84
C SER A 200 6.92 4.34 12.91
N ALA A 201 7.58 4.66 11.79
CA ALA A 201 8.15 3.66 10.90
C ALA A 201 9.21 2.80 11.61
N GLU A 202 10.16 3.43 12.34
CA GLU A 202 11.18 2.72 13.14
C GLU A 202 10.54 1.77 14.18
N GLU A 203 9.47 2.20 14.85
CA GLU A 203 8.73 1.39 15.83
C GLU A 203 7.98 0.23 15.15
N PHE A 204 7.35 0.44 13.99
CA PHE A 204 6.77 -0.65 13.21
C PHE A 204 7.81 -1.71 12.86
N PHE A 205 9.01 -1.33 12.39
CA PHE A 205 10.07 -2.30 12.10
C PHE A 205 10.57 -3.07 13.33
N ARG A 206 10.45 -2.51 14.54
CA ARG A 206 10.77 -3.25 15.77
C ARG A 206 9.71 -4.30 16.12
N VAL A 207 8.43 -4.00 15.92
CA VAL A 207 7.33 -4.93 16.25
C VAL A 207 7.02 -5.95 15.16
N LEU A 208 7.48 -5.70 13.93
CA LEU A 208 7.28 -6.59 12.77
C LEU A 208 8.47 -7.53 12.48
N ARG A 209 9.43 -7.59 13.40
CA ARG A 209 10.62 -8.48 13.27
C ARG A 209 10.26 -9.95 13.31
#